data_11ec9e0465b40103fc6ba480502f7864
#
_entry.id   11ec9e0465b40103fc6ba480502f7864
#
_cell.length_a   1.000
_cell.length_b   1.000
_cell.length_c   1.000
_cell.angle_alpha   90.00
_cell.angle_beta   90.00
_cell.angle_gamma   90.00
#
_symmetry.space_group_name_H-M   'P 1'
#
loop_
_entity.id
_entity.type
_entity.pdbx_description
1 polymer ?
#
loop_
_entity_poly.entity_id
_entity_poly.type
_entity_poly.pdbx_seq_one_letter_code
_entity_poly.pdbx_strand_id
1 'polypeptide(L)'
;RDLRMSRGLGDVYKRQLPSPEMRSHPGGYGMYYHMDMHGGPHSFEWVGATYLPKVWEEMTAAYEYGVREIWVTNIGDIGTQEFGLSYFLDLAYDIDVWGGQDAAITTQYTAQWVRRNFGAAFAPADLPRIEGILTDYTRLLARRKHEKMGENTYHPTHYGEAEEVLQISEHILTECDALKTACPQENLSAFISLIYFPACGTANLMKMWILTGRNHLYAKQNRVATNRLADEVQACIEADEALVNEYHTVDG
;
A
#
# COMPACT_ATOMS: atom_id res chain seq x y z
N ARG A 1 -20.28 -25.54 -9.58
CA ARG A 1 -21.12 -25.63 -8.36
C ARG A 1 -20.21 -25.40 -7.18
N ASP A 2 -20.38 -24.30 -6.50
CA ASP A 2 -19.63 -23.84 -5.34
C ASP A 2 -18.11 -23.65 -5.53
N LEU A 3 -17.75 -22.78 -6.44
CA LEU A 3 -16.53 -21.99 -6.36
C LEU A 3 -16.67 -21.09 -5.10
N ARG A 4 -16.41 -21.64 -3.94
CA ARG A 4 -16.31 -20.86 -2.71
C ARG A 4 -14.95 -20.20 -2.71
N MET A 5 -14.94 -19.03 -3.27
CA MET A 5 -13.76 -18.19 -3.36
C MET A 5 -13.40 -17.62 -1.99
N SER A 6 -12.13 -17.74 -1.63
CA SER A 6 -11.56 -16.98 -0.53
C SER A 6 -11.71 -15.50 -0.88
N ARG A 7 -12.54 -14.76 -0.16
CA ARG A 7 -12.62 -13.32 -0.25
C ARG A 7 -11.44 -12.75 0.51
N GLY A 8 -10.50 -12.11 -0.20
CA GLY A 8 -9.35 -11.47 0.39
C GLY A 8 -9.75 -10.40 1.43
N LEU A 9 -8.93 -10.22 2.42
CA LEU A 9 -8.78 -9.14 3.43
C LEU A 9 -10.03 -8.53 4.10
N GLY A 10 -11.24 -8.68 3.60
CA GLY A 10 -12.45 -8.10 4.19
C GLY A 10 -13.26 -9.05 5.04
N ASP A 11 -13.03 -10.36 4.95
CA ASP A 11 -13.80 -11.35 5.70
C ASP A 11 -12.89 -12.16 6.62
N VAL A 12 -12.64 -11.64 7.81
CA VAL A 12 -11.86 -12.29 8.89
C VAL A 12 -12.45 -13.66 9.25
N TYR A 13 -13.67 -13.94 8.87
CA TYR A 13 -14.40 -15.15 9.28
C TYR A 13 -14.43 -16.27 8.23
N LYS A 14 -13.92 -16.06 7.01
CA LYS A 14 -14.08 -17.02 5.91
C LYS A 14 -12.82 -17.32 5.10
N ARG A 15 -11.64 -17.27 5.69
CA ARG A 15 -10.43 -17.85 5.10
C ARG A 15 -10.54 -19.36 5.12
N GLN A 16 -11.29 -19.93 4.19
CA GLN A 16 -11.40 -21.38 4.05
C GLN A 16 -10.54 -21.85 2.90
N LEU A 17 -9.36 -22.32 3.22
CA LEU A 17 -8.56 -23.12 2.31
C LEU A 17 -9.18 -24.53 2.20
N PRO A 18 -8.99 -25.24 1.07
CA PRO A 18 -9.50 -26.62 0.93
C PRO A 18 -9.03 -27.51 2.07
N SER A 19 -9.96 -28.21 2.72
CA SER A 19 -9.59 -29.23 3.72
C SER A 19 -8.78 -30.35 3.07
N PRO A 20 -8.00 -31.12 3.83
CA PRO A 20 -7.23 -32.25 3.27
C PRO A 20 -8.06 -33.20 2.39
N GLU A 21 -9.29 -33.47 2.80
CA GLU A 21 -10.21 -34.39 2.08
C GLU A 21 -10.71 -33.76 0.76
N MET A 22 -10.77 -32.43 0.69
CA MET A 22 -11.23 -31.69 -0.48
C MET A 22 -10.13 -31.48 -1.52
N ARG A 23 -8.85 -31.57 -1.14
CA ARG A 23 -7.70 -31.25 -2.03
C ARG A 23 -7.60 -32.14 -3.26
N SER A 24 -8.22 -33.31 -3.23
CA SER A 24 -8.24 -34.27 -4.34
C SER A 24 -9.42 -34.08 -5.30
N HIS A 25 -10.13 -32.95 -5.25
CA HIS A 25 -11.23 -32.67 -6.17
C HIS A 25 -10.75 -32.67 -7.62
N PRO A 26 -11.37 -33.44 -8.55
CA PRO A 26 -10.84 -33.61 -9.90
C PRO A 26 -10.87 -32.35 -10.77
N GLY A 27 -11.68 -31.35 -10.40
CA GLY A 27 -11.71 -30.03 -11.06
C GLY A 27 -10.70 -29.03 -10.52
N GLY A 28 -9.88 -29.44 -9.52
CA GLY A 28 -8.96 -28.52 -8.86
C GLY A 28 -9.62 -27.37 -8.12
N TYR A 29 -8.82 -26.37 -7.75
CA TYR A 29 -9.26 -25.16 -7.04
C TYR A 29 -8.64 -23.91 -7.64
N GLY A 30 -9.44 -22.86 -7.73
CA GLY A 30 -9.00 -21.50 -8.06
C GLY A 30 -9.18 -20.53 -6.90
N MET A 31 -8.58 -19.35 -7.03
CA MET A 31 -8.71 -18.25 -6.08
C MET A 31 -9.17 -16.98 -6.78
N TYR A 32 -9.99 -16.21 -6.07
CA TYR A 32 -10.28 -14.82 -6.39
C TYR A 32 -9.72 -13.95 -5.29
N TYR A 33 -8.65 -13.24 -5.59
CA TYR A 33 -7.93 -12.37 -4.65
C TYR A 33 -8.38 -10.91 -4.80
N HIS A 34 -8.46 -10.17 -3.70
CA HIS A 34 -8.83 -8.77 -3.71
C HIS A 34 -7.65 -7.89 -3.26
N MET A 35 -7.05 -7.15 -4.17
CA MET A 35 -6.16 -6.03 -3.84
C MET A 35 -6.96 -4.78 -3.52
N ASP A 36 -8.08 -4.63 -4.19
CA ASP A 36 -9.10 -3.62 -4.02
C ASP A 36 -10.44 -4.28 -3.68
N MET A 37 -11.26 -3.65 -2.85
CA MET A 37 -12.51 -4.23 -2.37
C MET A 37 -13.64 -3.23 -2.34
N HIS A 38 -14.61 -3.44 -3.21
CA HIS A 38 -15.89 -2.73 -3.22
C HIS A 38 -16.91 -3.45 -2.35
N GLY A 39 -17.64 -2.74 -1.52
CA GLY A 39 -18.77 -3.29 -0.79
C GLY A 39 -18.93 -2.81 0.64
N GLY A 40 -20.03 -3.24 1.25
CA GLY A 40 -20.37 -2.88 2.61
C GLY A 40 -19.72 -3.78 3.66
N PRO A 41 -19.54 -3.32 4.92
CA PRO A 41 -19.88 -1.97 5.38
C PRO A 41 -18.85 -0.89 5.01
N HIS A 42 -17.69 -1.25 4.44
CA HIS A 42 -16.65 -0.35 3.99
C HIS A 42 -15.98 -0.90 2.73
N SER A 43 -15.81 -0.04 1.73
CA SER A 43 -14.91 -0.28 0.62
C SER A 43 -13.46 -0.01 1.03
N PHE A 44 -12.50 -0.67 0.35
CA PHE A 44 -11.07 -0.47 0.51
C PHE A 44 -10.49 -0.28 -0.89
N GLU A 45 -10.43 0.97 -1.33
CA GLU A 45 -10.17 1.36 -2.72
C GLU A 45 -8.98 2.33 -2.85
N TRP A 46 -8.17 2.47 -1.77
CA TRP A 46 -7.04 3.36 -1.80
C TRP A 46 -5.96 2.89 -2.78
N VAL A 47 -5.50 3.83 -3.59
CA VAL A 47 -4.52 3.58 -4.66
C VAL A 47 -3.21 3.02 -4.14
N GLY A 48 -2.63 2.06 -4.83
CA GLY A 48 -1.32 1.49 -4.50
C GLY A 48 -1.24 0.77 -3.15
N ALA A 49 -2.37 0.39 -2.56
CA ALA A 49 -2.46 -0.12 -1.17
C ALA A 49 -1.95 -1.56 -0.96
N THR A 50 -1.33 -2.18 -1.97
CA THR A 50 -0.95 -3.60 -1.92
C THR A 50 0.40 -3.78 -1.23
N TYR A 51 0.39 -4.46 -0.08
CA TYR A 51 1.60 -4.83 0.66
C TYR A 51 2.08 -6.22 0.21
N LEU A 52 3.21 -6.30 -0.49
CA LEU A 52 3.68 -7.55 -1.11
C LEU A 52 3.84 -8.72 -0.15
N PRO A 53 4.41 -8.55 1.07
CA PRO A 53 4.51 -9.67 2.01
C PRO A 53 3.15 -10.29 2.37
N LYS A 54 2.07 -9.50 2.31
CA LYS A 54 0.71 -9.99 2.54
C LYS A 54 0.20 -10.84 1.36
N VAL A 55 0.46 -10.36 0.13
CA VAL A 55 0.15 -11.14 -1.08
C VAL A 55 0.93 -12.46 -1.07
N TRP A 56 2.22 -12.39 -0.76
CA TRP A 56 3.08 -13.57 -0.64
C TRP A 56 2.51 -14.58 0.35
N GLU A 57 2.21 -14.17 1.58
CA GLU A 57 1.68 -15.03 2.65
C GLU A 57 0.39 -15.75 2.22
N GLU A 58 -0.55 -15.00 1.65
CA GLU A 58 -1.87 -15.52 1.32
C GLU A 58 -1.83 -16.41 0.07
N MET A 59 -1.06 -16.06 -0.95
CA MET A 59 -1.02 -16.81 -2.21
C MET A 59 -0.14 -18.04 -2.13
N THR A 60 1.00 -18.00 -1.42
CA THR A 60 1.82 -19.21 -1.19
C THR A 60 1.06 -20.23 -0.32
N ALA A 61 0.39 -19.77 0.74
CA ALA A 61 -0.46 -20.63 1.55
C ALA A 61 -1.58 -21.26 0.69
N ALA A 62 -2.25 -20.47 -0.15
CA ALA A 62 -3.28 -21.00 -1.05
C ALA A 62 -2.72 -22.08 -1.99
N TYR A 63 -1.55 -21.83 -2.58
CA TYR A 63 -0.87 -22.77 -3.47
C TYR A 63 -0.50 -24.07 -2.75
N GLU A 64 0.04 -24.01 -1.55
CA GLU A 64 0.36 -25.18 -0.71
C GLU A 64 -0.88 -26.01 -0.37
N TYR A 65 -2.04 -25.35 -0.22
CA TYR A 65 -3.33 -26.01 0.01
C TYR A 65 -4.03 -26.51 -1.26
N GLY A 66 -3.35 -26.44 -2.41
CA GLY A 66 -3.82 -27.02 -3.66
C GLY A 66 -4.64 -26.10 -4.55
N VAL A 67 -4.63 -24.80 -4.31
CA VAL A 67 -5.28 -23.78 -5.16
C VAL A 67 -4.34 -23.42 -6.31
N ARG A 68 -4.41 -24.17 -7.43
CA ARG A 68 -3.40 -24.13 -8.51
C ARG A 68 -3.96 -23.91 -9.90
N GLU A 69 -5.28 -24.08 -10.11
CA GLU A 69 -5.85 -24.14 -11.45
C GLU A 69 -6.05 -22.76 -12.07
N ILE A 70 -6.52 -21.80 -11.27
CA ILE A 70 -6.75 -20.44 -11.72
C ILE A 70 -6.63 -19.45 -10.57
N TRP A 71 -5.90 -18.37 -10.82
CA TRP A 71 -5.84 -17.22 -9.92
C TRP A 71 -6.41 -15.99 -10.63
N VAL A 72 -7.35 -15.35 -9.99
CA VAL A 72 -8.00 -14.11 -10.45
C VAL A 72 -7.81 -13.06 -9.40
N THR A 73 -7.51 -11.84 -9.78
CA THR A 73 -7.44 -10.72 -8.84
C THR A 73 -8.36 -9.57 -9.25
N ASN A 74 -9.01 -8.96 -8.25
CA ASN A 74 -9.64 -7.66 -8.37
C ASN A 74 -8.65 -6.59 -7.92
N ILE A 75 -8.41 -5.59 -8.76
CA ILE A 75 -7.36 -4.59 -8.56
C ILE A 75 -7.87 -3.15 -8.61
N GLY A 76 -9.16 -2.91 -8.91
CA GLY A 76 -9.65 -1.56 -9.19
C GLY A 76 -8.98 -0.95 -10.43
N ASP A 77 -8.42 0.24 -10.30
CA ASP A 77 -7.69 0.91 -11.37
C ASP A 77 -6.29 0.32 -11.58
N ILE A 78 -5.99 -0.09 -12.81
CA ILE A 78 -4.71 -0.74 -13.14
C ILE A 78 -3.53 0.21 -12.95
N GLY A 79 -3.65 1.46 -13.39
CA GLY A 79 -2.54 2.41 -13.48
C GLY A 79 -1.78 2.62 -12.18
N THR A 80 -2.47 2.72 -11.05
CA THR A 80 -1.83 2.93 -9.73
C THR A 80 -1.53 1.64 -8.97
N GLN A 81 -1.98 0.48 -9.50
CA GLN A 81 -1.82 -0.84 -8.85
C GLN A 81 -0.75 -1.71 -9.53
N GLU A 82 0.00 -1.16 -10.50
CA GLU A 82 0.96 -1.93 -11.30
C GLU A 82 1.99 -2.69 -10.44
N PHE A 83 2.50 -2.10 -9.38
CA PHE A 83 3.49 -2.74 -8.51
C PHE A 83 2.95 -4.03 -7.88
N GLY A 84 1.79 -3.95 -7.23
CA GLY A 84 1.16 -5.10 -6.59
C GLY A 84 0.68 -6.15 -7.60
N LEU A 85 0.09 -5.69 -8.71
CA LEU A 85 -0.38 -6.55 -9.79
C LEU A 85 0.77 -7.30 -10.45
N SER A 86 1.89 -6.64 -10.73
CA SER A 86 3.08 -7.27 -11.30
C SER A 86 3.57 -8.41 -10.41
N TYR A 87 3.66 -8.19 -9.11
CA TYR A 87 4.06 -9.25 -8.18
C TYR A 87 3.09 -10.42 -8.17
N PHE A 88 1.79 -10.17 -8.12
CA PHE A 88 0.78 -11.22 -8.14
C PHE A 88 0.86 -12.08 -9.39
N LEU A 89 1.04 -11.45 -10.56
CA LEU A 89 1.15 -12.15 -11.84
C LEU A 89 2.47 -12.92 -11.98
N ASP A 90 3.59 -12.32 -11.57
CA ASP A 90 4.89 -12.97 -11.60
C ASP A 90 4.92 -14.17 -10.62
N LEU A 91 4.31 -14.03 -9.43
CA LEU A 91 4.15 -15.13 -8.46
C LEU A 91 3.26 -16.25 -9.02
N ALA A 92 2.17 -15.90 -9.71
CA ALA A 92 1.29 -16.89 -10.34
C ALA A 92 1.96 -17.62 -11.52
N TYR A 93 2.84 -16.91 -12.24
CA TYR A 93 3.57 -17.47 -13.38
C TYR A 93 4.71 -18.41 -12.95
N ASP A 94 5.45 -18.03 -11.91
CA ASP A 94 6.61 -18.79 -11.42
C ASP A 94 6.69 -18.74 -9.88
N ILE A 95 5.92 -19.62 -9.25
CA ILE A 95 5.86 -19.74 -7.79
C ILE A 95 7.18 -20.23 -7.19
N ASP A 96 7.96 -21.01 -7.94
CA ASP A 96 9.23 -21.54 -7.45
C ASP A 96 10.29 -20.43 -7.32
N VAL A 97 10.20 -19.42 -8.18
CA VAL A 97 11.07 -18.23 -8.11
C VAL A 97 10.55 -17.23 -7.09
N TRP A 98 9.28 -16.81 -7.22
CA TRP A 98 8.74 -15.67 -6.47
C TRP A 98 8.00 -16.03 -5.18
N GLY A 99 7.69 -17.31 -4.98
CA GLY A 99 7.20 -17.83 -3.71
C GLY A 99 8.28 -17.92 -2.64
N GLY A 100 9.52 -18.24 -3.03
CA GLY A 100 10.66 -18.31 -2.11
C GLY A 100 10.43 -19.18 -0.88
N GLN A 101 11.29 -19.04 0.13
CA GLN A 101 11.14 -19.75 1.41
C GLN A 101 10.50 -18.87 2.50
N ASP A 102 10.59 -17.56 2.36
CA ASP A 102 10.02 -16.59 3.28
C ASP A 102 9.68 -15.26 2.58
N ALA A 103 9.07 -14.35 3.31
CA ALA A 103 8.65 -13.05 2.78
C ALA A 103 9.79 -12.13 2.33
N ALA A 104 11.07 -12.44 2.62
CA ALA A 104 12.22 -11.64 2.17
C ALA A 104 12.34 -11.62 0.64
N ILE A 105 11.77 -12.60 -0.05
CA ILE A 105 11.68 -12.61 -1.51
C ILE A 105 10.97 -11.37 -2.05
N THR A 106 10.01 -10.81 -1.33
CA THR A 106 9.30 -9.59 -1.74
C THR A 106 10.19 -8.36 -1.75
N THR A 107 11.21 -8.30 -0.90
CA THR A 107 12.24 -7.24 -0.94
C THR A 107 13.09 -7.36 -2.20
N GLN A 108 13.49 -8.59 -2.57
CA GLN A 108 14.22 -8.83 -3.81
C GLN A 108 13.39 -8.48 -5.03
N TYR A 109 12.10 -8.82 -5.01
CA TYR A 109 11.17 -8.44 -6.05
C TYR A 109 11.05 -6.92 -6.19
N THR A 110 10.87 -6.20 -5.07
CA THR A 110 10.79 -4.74 -5.05
C THR A 110 12.02 -4.11 -5.70
N ALA A 111 13.22 -4.56 -5.33
CA ALA A 111 14.47 -4.07 -5.93
C ALA A 111 14.55 -4.36 -7.43
N GLN A 112 14.12 -5.53 -7.88
CA GLN A 112 14.08 -5.88 -9.30
C GLN A 112 13.05 -5.04 -10.06
N TRP A 113 11.85 -4.86 -9.51
CA TRP A 113 10.79 -4.05 -10.12
C TRP A 113 11.22 -2.58 -10.25
N VAL A 114 11.80 -1.99 -9.21
CA VAL A 114 12.34 -0.63 -9.22
C VAL A 114 13.44 -0.49 -10.27
N ARG A 115 14.39 -1.42 -10.32
CA ARG A 115 15.46 -1.40 -11.32
C ARG A 115 14.93 -1.51 -12.74
N ARG A 116 13.94 -2.34 -12.99
CA ARG A 116 13.33 -2.53 -14.31
C ARG A 116 12.62 -1.27 -14.79
N ASN A 117 11.88 -0.59 -13.90
CA ASN A 117 11.05 0.54 -14.29
C ASN A 117 11.78 1.90 -14.20
N PHE A 118 12.71 2.03 -13.27
CA PHE A 118 13.36 3.32 -12.95
C PHE A 118 14.88 3.30 -13.07
N GLY A 119 15.51 2.15 -13.34
CA GLY A 119 16.95 2.03 -13.38
C GLY A 119 17.65 2.81 -14.49
N ALA A 120 16.94 3.18 -15.55
CA ALA A 120 17.45 4.05 -16.62
C ALA A 120 17.24 5.55 -16.30
N ALA A 121 16.30 5.88 -15.42
CA ALA A 121 15.90 7.25 -15.10
C ALA A 121 16.67 7.83 -13.92
N PHE A 122 17.02 6.99 -12.93
CA PHE A 122 17.63 7.44 -11.67
C PHE A 122 19.05 6.93 -11.51
N ALA A 123 19.85 7.67 -10.73
CA ALA A 123 21.17 7.21 -10.34
C ALA A 123 21.07 5.93 -9.48
N PRO A 124 22.07 5.02 -9.54
CA PRO A 124 22.06 3.78 -8.75
C PRO A 124 21.85 3.99 -7.23
N ALA A 125 22.27 5.14 -6.69
CA ALA A 125 22.10 5.49 -5.30
C ALA A 125 20.65 5.85 -4.93
N ASP A 126 19.81 6.22 -5.89
CA ASP A 126 18.42 6.63 -5.67
C ASP A 126 17.46 5.43 -5.72
N LEU A 127 17.82 4.34 -6.39
CA LEU A 127 16.96 3.17 -6.49
C LEU A 127 16.58 2.57 -5.12
N PRO A 128 17.49 2.39 -4.16
CA PRO A 128 17.12 1.93 -2.82
C PRO A 128 16.19 2.88 -2.06
N ARG A 129 16.21 4.18 -2.38
CA ARG A 129 15.28 5.16 -1.79
C ARG A 129 13.86 4.94 -2.31
N ILE A 130 13.69 4.67 -3.60
CA ILE A 130 12.39 4.31 -4.20
C ILE A 130 11.88 2.98 -3.61
N GLU A 131 12.76 1.98 -3.44
CA GLU A 131 12.42 0.71 -2.78
C GLU A 131 11.93 0.93 -1.35
N GLY A 132 12.60 1.82 -0.59
CA GLY A 132 12.22 2.22 0.75
C GLY A 132 10.83 2.85 0.80
N ILE A 133 10.54 3.81 -0.10
CA ILE A 133 9.23 4.46 -0.21
C ILE A 133 8.12 3.43 -0.45
N LEU A 134 8.28 2.54 -1.45
CA LEU A 134 7.31 1.49 -1.77
C LEU A 134 7.04 0.58 -0.56
N THR A 135 8.09 0.22 0.17
CA THR A 135 7.99 -0.63 1.35
C THR A 135 7.27 0.08 2.49
N ASP A 136 7.64 1.33 2.76
CA ASP A 136 7.17 2.06 3.93
C ASP A 136 5.70 2.48 3.81
N TYR A 137 5.28 3.06 2.67
CA TYR A 137 3.87 3.47 2.55
C TYR A 137 2.92 2.27 2.47
N THR A 138 3.30 1.18 1.78
CA THR A 138 2.45 -0.02 1.74
C THR A 138 2.39 -0.72 3.08
N ARG A 139 3.47 -0.69 3.88
CA ARG A 139 3.49 -1.18 5.26
C ARG A 139 2.60 -0.35 6.20
N LEU A 140 2.58 0.99 6.05
CA LEU A 140 1.64 1.84 6.79
C LEU A 140 0.20 1.47 6.49
N LEU A 141 -0.16 1.25 5.23
CA LEU A 141 -1.49 0.82 4.79
C LEU A 141 -1.84 -0.60 5.26
N ALA A 142 -0.86 -1.49 5.37
CA ALA A 142 -1.06 -2.82 5.94
C ALA A 142 -1.34 -2.77 7.45
N ARG A 143 -0.72 -1.81 8.18
CA ARG A 143 -1.02 -1.57 9.60
C ARG A 143 -2.45 -1.04 9.80
N ARG A 144 -2.86 -0.06 8.98
CA ARG A 144 -4.19 0.53 9.03
C ARG A 144 -4.62 1.10 7.69
N LYS A 145 -5.75 0.61 7.17
CA LYS A 145 -6.36 1.13 5.94
C LYS A 145 -6.88 2.55 6.14
N HIS A 146 -6.74 3.40 5.13
CA HIS A 146 -7.14 4.79 5.16
C HIS A 146 -8.63 4.98 5.48
N GLU A 147 -9.47 4.16 4.91
CA GLU A 147 -10.93 4.20 5.09
C GLU A 147 -11.36 3.89 6.53
N LYS A 148 -10.42 3.45 7.35
CA LYS A 148 -10.61 3.18 8.80
C LYS A 148 -9.83 4.14 9.69
N MET A 149 -9.16 5.12 9.10
CA MET A 149 -8.41 6.11 9.88
C MET A 149 -9.34 7.14 10.53
N GLY A 150 -8.90 7.65 11.67
CA GLY A 150 -9.50 8.75 12.39
C GLY A 150 -8.53 9.28 13.44
N GLU A 151 -8.90 10.37 14.07
CA GLU A 151 -8.12 11.11 15.07
C GLU A 151 -7.63 10.28 16.27
N ASN A 152 -8.29 9.16 16.55
CA ASN A 152 -7.97 8.27 17.67
C ASN A 152 -7.32 6.94 17.21
N THR A 153 -7.01 6.78 15.92
CA THR A 153 -6.42 5.54 15.39
C THR A 153 -5.05 5.27 16.00
N TYR A 154 -4.18 6.28 16.02
CA TYR A 154 -2.90 6.26 16.70
C TYR A 154 -2.97 7.20 17.91
N HIS A 155 -2.88 6.65 19.11
CA HIS A 155 -3.03 7.45 20.31
C HIS A 155 -1.87 8.44 20.45
N PRO A 156 -2.13 9.76 20.65
CA PRO A 156 -1.09 10.80 20.59
C PRO A 156 -0.02 10.69 21.68
N THR A 157 -0.23 9.93 22.74
CA THR A 157 0.71 9.82 23.87
C THR A 157 1.02 8.40 24.32
N HIS A 158 0.31 7.37 23.81
CA HIS A 158 0.53 6.01 24.25
C HIS A 158 1.51 5.29 23.28
N TYR A 159 2.47 4.58 23.86
CA TYR A 159 3.43 3.69 23.19
C TYR A 159 4.33 4.34 22.12
N GLY A 160 4.24 5.64 21.87
CA GLY A 160 5.00 6.34 20.83
C GLY A 160 4.56 6.04 19.39
N GLU A 161 3.46 5.33 19.21
CA GLU A 161 2.99 4.84 17.90
C GLU A 161 2.67 5.98 16.92
N ALA A 162 1.97 7.02 17.40
CA ALA A 162 1.70 8.21 16.60
C ALA A 162 2.97 8.95 16.18
N GLU A 163 3.99 8.97 17.04
CA GLU A 163 5.28 9.59 16.73
C GLU A 163 6.02 8.80 15.65
N GLU A 164 6.10 7.47 15.79
CA GLU A 164 6.73 6.58 14.80
C GLU A 164 6.08 6.75 13.42
N VAL A 165 4.74 6.68 13.35
CA VAL A 165 4.01 6.81 12.08
C VAL A 165 4.21 8.20 11.48
N LEU A 166 4.23 9.26 12.29
CA LEU A 166 4.50 10.61 11.83
C LEU A 166 5.90 10.74 11.23
N GLN A 167 6.93 10.21 11.90
CA GLN A 167 8.31 10.23 11.40
C GLN A 167 8.45 9.47 10.07
N ILE A 168 7.82 8.31 9.95
CA ILE A 168 7.80 7.55 8.68
C ILE A 168 7.11 8.36 7.59
N SER A 169 5.97 8.98 7.89
CA SER A 169 5.23 9.79 6.93
C SER A 169 6.03 11.01 6.46
N GLU A 170 6.68 11.73 7.36
CA GLU A 170 7.53 12.88 7.03
C GLU A 170 8.77 12.46 6.22
N HIS A 171 9.34 11.31 6.52
CA HIS A 171 10.43 10.75 5.74
C HIS A 171 9.98 10.44 4.30
N ILE A 172 8.85 9.76 4.12
CA ILE A 172 8.29 9.47 2.79
C ILE A 172 8.09 10.76 1.99
N LEU A 173 7.45 11.78 2.56
CA LEU A 173 7.21 13.05 1.88
C LEU A 173 8.53 13.71 1.43
N THR A 174 9.52 13.75 2.32
CA THR A 174 10.84 14.33 2.04
C THR A 174 11.56 13.59 0.90
N GLU A 175 11.57 12.25 0.95
CA GLU A 175 12.23 11.43 -0.05
C GLU A 175 11.53 11.52 -1.42
N CYS A 176 10.19 11.54 -1.41
CA CYS A 176 9.38 11.69 -2.62
C CYS A 176 9.67 13.02 -3.32
N ASP A 177 9.71 14.15 -2.59
CA ASP A 177 10.00 15.46 -3.17
C ASP A 177 11.42 15.56 -3.74
N ALA A 178 12.39 15.01 -3.03
CA ALA A 178 13.77 14.98 -3.49
C ALA A 178 13.92 14.14 -4.78
N LEU A 179 13.29 12.96 -4.83
CA LEU A 179 13.32 12.09 -6.00
C LEU A 179 12.54 12.68 -7.18
N LYS A 180 11.40 13.32 -6.94
CA LYS A 180 10.66 14.04 -7.99
C LYS A 180 11.51 15.12 -8.64
N THR A 181 12.25 15.87 -7.83
CA THR A 181 13.16 16.90 -8.33
C THR A 181 14.32 16.32 -9.18
N ALA A 182 14.78 15.11 -8.85
CA ALA A 182 15.84 14.42 -9.57
C ALA A 182 15.35 13.64 -10.81
N CYS A 183 14.02 13.45 -10.94
CA CYS A 183 13.43 12.65 -12.00
C CYS A 183 13.54 13.34 -13.36
N PRO A 184 14.05 12.69 -14.43
CA PRO A 184 14.00 13.20 -15.78
C PRO A 184 12.56 13.44 -16.25
N GLN A 185 12.36 14.51 -17.05
CA GLN A 185 11.03 14.92 -17.49
C GLN A 185 10.26 13.82 -18.23
N GLU A 186 10.96 13.03 -19.03
CA GLU A 186 10.39 11.92 -19.80
C GLU A 186 9.90 10.76 -18.93
N ASN A 187 10.33 10.68 -17.66
CA ASN A 187 9.94 9.64 -16.70
C ASN A 187 9.01 10.17 -15.61
N LEU A 188 8.75 11.49 -15.59
CA LEU A 188 8.06 12.16 -14.49
C LEU A 188 6.62 11.65 -14.32
N SER A 189 5.88 11.48 -15.41
CA SER A 189 4.52 10.95 -15.38
C SER A 189 4.46 9.56 -14.72
N ALA A 190 5.33 8.64 -15.16
CA ALA A 190 5.42 7.31 -14.59
C ALA A 190 5.82 7.34 -13.10
N PHE A 191 6.78 8.20 -12.73
CA PHE A 191 7.19 8.34 -11.33
C PHE A 191 6.07 8.91 -10.46
N ILE A 192 5.36 9.92 -10.94
CA ILE A 192 4.22 10.51 -10.22
C ILE A 192 3.11 9.46 -10.04
N SER A 193 2.72 8.76 -11.10
CA SER A 193 1.63 7.79 -11.05
C SER A 193 1.93 6.59 -10.16
N LEU A 194 3.13 6.02 -10.27
CA LEU A 194 3.47 4.75 -9.63
C LEU A 194 4.07 4.89 -8.23
N ILE A 195 4.71 6.02 -7.91
CA ILE A 195 5.45 6.21 -6.67
C ILE A 195 4.96 7.44 -5.90
N TYR A 196 5.06 8.62 -6.51
CA TYR A 196 4.87 9.88 -5.81
C TYR A 196 3.44 10.05 -5.28
N PHE A 197 2.44 9.91 -6.14
CA PHE A 197 1.03 10.11 -5.79
C PHE A 197 0.56 9.13 -4.70
N PRO A 198 0.69 7.79 -4.84
CA PRO A 198 0.23 6.87 -3.82
C PRO A 198 0.98 7.00 -2.49
N ALA A 199 2.29 7.25 -2.54
CA ALA A 199 3.10 7.39 -1.33
C ALA A 199 2.85 8.70 -0.60
N CYS A 200 2.84 9.84 -1.33
CA CYS A 200 2.58 11.15 -0.73
C CYS A 200 1.14 11.28 -0.20
N GLY A 201 0.15 10.80 -0.95
CA GLY A 201 -1.24 10.77 -0.50
C GLY A 201 -1.40 9.96 0.79
N THR A 202 -0.78 8.77 0.84
CA THR A 202 -0.76 7.93 2.05
C THR A 202 -0.12 8.66 3.23
N ALA A 203 1.09 9.17 3.05
CA ALA A 203 1.87 9.81 4.12
C ALA A 203 1.20 11.09 4.63
N ASN A 204 0.68 11.92 3.72
CA ASN A 204 -0.01 13.15 4.07
C ASN A 204 -1.30 12.89 4.87
N LEU A 205 -2.10 11.90 4.48
CA LEU A 205 -3.30 11.54 5.21
C LEU A 205 -3.00 10.96 6.60
N MET A 206 -1.96 10.14 6.74
CA MET A 206 -1.49 9.64 8.05
C MET A 206 -1.08 10.80 8.95
N LYS A 207 -0.26 11.72 8.43
CA LYS A 207 0.16 12.95 9.13
C LYS A 207 -1.03 13.78 9.58
N MET A 208 -1.98 14.04 8.69
CA MET A 208 -3.18 14.83 8.97
C MET A 208 -3.97 14.26 10.15
N TRP A 209 -4.23 12.95 10.18
CA TRP A 209 -4.99 12.32 11.27
C TRP A 209 -4.24 12.35 12.60
N ILE A 210 -2.93 12.15 12.59
CA ILE A 210 -2.10 12.22 13.80
C ILE A 210 -2.10 13.65 14.36
N LEU A 211 -1.91 14.66 13.51
CA LEU A 211 -1.96 16.07 13.92
C LEU A 211 -3.34 16.47 14.45
N THR A 212 -4.42 15.95 13.83
CA THR A 212 -5.80 16.16 14.31
C THR A 212 -5.99 15.58 15.71
N GLY A 213 -5.54 14.35 15.96
CA GLY A 213 -5.60 13.73 17.29
C GLY A 213 -4.81 14.53 18.34
N ARG A 214 -3.63 15.00 17.98
CA ARG A 214 -2.82 15.90 18.85
C ARG A 214 -3.50 17.25 19.09
N ASN A 215 -4.08 17.85 18.05
CA ASN A 215 -4.82 19.10 18.16
C ASN A 215 -5.97 18.99 19.17
N HIS A 216 -6.80 17.95 19.05
CA HIS A 216 -7.91 17.68 19.97
C HIS A 216 -7.43 17.47 21.42
N LEU A 217 -6.33 16.74 21.62
CA LEU A 217 -5.75 16.54 22.94
C LEU A 217 -5.25 17.88 23.53
N TYR A 218 -4.54 18.68 22.75
CA TYR A 218 -3.96 19.96 23.19
C TYR A 218 -5.06 21.01 23.45
N ALA A 219 -6.14 20.99 22.66
CA ALA A 219 -7.33 21.82 22.92
C ALA A 219 -7.96 21.50 24.28
N LYS A 220 -8.17 20.21 24.61
CA LYS A 220 -8.67 19.78 25.91
C LYS A 220 -7.75 20.19 27.07
N GLN A 221 -6.46 20.34 26.80
CA GLN A 221 -5.46 20.75 27.79
C GLN A 221 -5.24 22.27 27.82
N ASN A 222 -5.96 23.05 27.03
CA ASN A 222 -5.79 24.50 26.83
C ASN A 222 -4.34 24.91 26.49
N ARG A 223 -3.66 24.12 25.64
CA ARG A 223 -2.29 24.40 25.22
C ARG A 223 -2.25 25.45 24.11
N VAL A 224 -1.30 26.38 24.19
CA VAL A 224 -1.08 27.43 23.18
C VAL A 224 -0.77 26.83 21.79
N ALA A 225 -0.11 25.67 21.73
CA ALA A 225 0.25 24.99 20.48
C ALA A 225 -0.95 24.46 19.67
N THR A 226 -2.17 24.49 20.22
CA THR A 226 -3.39 24.02 19.55
C THR A 226 -3.63 24.71 18.21
N ASN A 227 -3.50 26.05 18.16
CA ASN A 227 -3.74 26.79 16.91
C ASN A 227 -2.73 26.42 15.81
N ARG A 228 -1.44 26.30 16.18
CA ARG A 228 -0.41 25.85 15.23
C ARG A 228 -0.70 24.48 14.65
N LEU A 229 -1.17 23.54 15.48
CA LEU A 229 -1.55 22.20 14.98
C LEU A 229 -2.77 22.26 14.06
N ALA A 230 -3.71 23.17 14.29
CA ALA A 230 -4.84 23.39 13.37
C ALA A 230 -4.35 23.91 12.00
N ASP A 231 -3.41 24.86 12.00
CA ASP A 231 -2.79 25.38 10.77
C ASP A 231 -2.02 24.27 10.03
N GLU A 232 -1.32 23.39 10.74
CA GLU A 232 -0.61 22.24 10.16
C GLU A 232 -1.59 21.20 9.56
N VAL A 233 -2.75 20.96 10.18
CA VAL A 233 -3.81 20.10 9.61
C VAL A 233 -4.39 20.73 8.34
N GLN A 234 -4.65 22.03 8.35
CA GLN A 234 -5.13 22.76 7.18
C GLN A 234 -4.13 22.66 6.02
N ALA A 235 -2.83 22.80 6.31
CA ALA A 235 -1.78 22.64 5.31
C ALA A 235 -1.75 21.22 4.71
N CYS A 236 -2.09 20.17 5.48
CA CYS A 236 -2.22 18.83 4.93
C CYS A 236 -3.40 18.71 3.94
N ILE A 237 -4.52 19.37 4.21
CA ILE A 237 -5.67 19.40 3.30
C ILE A 237 -5.30 20.10 1.98
N GLU A 238 -4.64 21.25 2.08
CA GLU A 238 -4.18 22.01 0.91
C GLU A 238 -3.14 21.23 0.09
N ALA A 239 -2.26 20.49 0.76
CA ALA A 239 -1.28 19.62 0.11
C ALA A 239 -1.95 18.43 -0.62
N ASP A 240 -3.03 17.87 -0.07
CA ASP A 240 -3.81 16.82 -0.71
C ASP A 240 -4.47 17.31 -2.00
N GLU A 241 -5.13 18.48 -1.93
CA GLU A 241 -5.73 19.12 -3.11
C GLU A 241 -4.68 19.41 -4.20
N ALA A 242 -3.50 19.90 -3.81
CA ALA A 242 -2.41 20.16 -4.73
C ALA A 242 -1.88 18.89 -5.39
N LEU A 243 -1.73 17.80 -4.61
CA LEU A 243 -1.28 16.50 -5.08
C LEU A 243 -2.25 15.90 -6.12
N VAL A 244 -3.55 15.97 -5.85
CA VAL A 244 -4.60 15.50 -6.77
C VAL A 244 -4.58 16.31 -8.07
N ASN A 245 -4.47 17.64 -7.97
CA ASN A 245 -4.39 18.52 -9.14
C ASN A 245 -3.12 18.24 -9.97
N GLU A 246 -1.99 18.02 -9.34
CA GLU A 246 -0.75 17.66 -10.02
C GLU A 246 -0.90 16.33 -10.77
N TYR A 247 -1.44 15.30 -10.12
CA TYR A 247 -1.67 14.00 -10.73
C TYR A 247 -2.52 14.10 -12.01
N HIS A 248 -3.59 14.87 -11.96
CA HIS A 248 -4.47 15.06 -13.12
C HIS A 248 -3.86 15.91 -14.25
N THR A 249 -2.84 16.69 -13.97
CA THR A 249 -2.22 17.57 -14.99
C THR A 249 -1.01 16.96 -15.66
N VAL A 250 -0.39 15.97 -15.07
CA VAL A 250 0.83 15.35 -15.63
C VAL A 250 0.52 14.39 -16.77
N ASP A 251 -0.65 13.74 -16.73
CA ASP A 251 -1.11 12.80 -17.78
C ASP A 251 -2.15 13.44 -18.72
N GLY A 252 -2.54 14.67 -18.52
CA GLY A 252 -3.51 15.44 -19.33
C GLY A 252 -2.90 16.14 -20.50
#